data_e2f240fa916178b3208384a729a1a8af
#
_entry.id   e2f240fa916178b3208384a729a1a8af
#
_cell.length_a   1.000
_cell.length_b   1.000
_cell.length_c   1.000
_cell.angle_alpha   90.00
_cell.angle_beta   90.00
_cell.angle_gamma   90.00
#
_symmetry.space_group_name_H-M   'P 1'
#
loop_
_entity.id
_entity.type
_entity.pdbx_description
1 polymer ?
#
loop_
_entity_poly.entity_id
_entity_poly.type
_entity_poly.pdbx_seq_one_letter_code
_entity_poly.pdbx_strand_id
1 'polypeptide(L)'
;MAIESFIISRDDTVYECFPHLCRTHTGRVLLVYRESNGHVASEFCRVIVRYSDDAGHTWTDRHVLIDEDRSTGILTTWNGPKIQQLEDGRILLLCESYDYPPGEWGVEDRARVSLWFSDDDGRSFSGPQPTSVGGICPDQVTQMPDGRWLLPTNLRLHDADRLTQVLWVSNDEGATWDGGTPMNEDPDHDLDEASIVRMPGGELVSYEREDLGRPLQKLISRDGGRTWEGPYSTLNPAAIGMPIAGLTQDGHVLITGRYGLRSNWRVDMSTETLQARLAKRTIVVPKVAGHAANERFVARFERGPHTAETDSEIVMATGGTSVHTFAFLEPAESALSPDLRDQKGLLLPLDVDTSPFADSGYTGWVEIERGKFLCANYINDDAPLAQIRGYRFSLDDF
;
A
#
# COMPACT_ATOMS: atom_id res chain seq x y z
N MET A 1 19.44 9.88 -15.29
CA MET A 1 20.35 8.76 -14.85
C MET A 1 19.50 7.50 -14.81
N ALA A 2 20.09 6.31 -14.89
CA ALA A 2 19.30 5.08 -14.71
C ALA A 2 18.86 5.00 -13.24
N ILE A 3 17.62 4.57 -12.99
CA ILE A 3 17.10 4.28 -11.65
C ILE A 3 18.01 3.23 -11.02
N GLU A 4 18.52 3.50 -9.83
CA GLU A 4 19.29 2.53 -9.05
C GLU A 4 18.32 1.67 -8.25
N SER A 5 18.30 0.35 -8.50
CA SER A 5 17.57 -0.61 -7.68
C SER A 5 18.54 -1.48 -6.86
N PHE A 6 18.17 -1.78 -5.61
CA PHE A 6 18.98 -2.59 -4.69
C PHE A 6 18.11 -3.30 -3.65
N ILE A 7 18.64 -4.38 -3.07
CA ILE A 7 17.94 -5.13 -2.03
C ILE A 7 18.17 -4.44 -0.68
N ILE A 8 17.09 -4.10 0.03
CA ILE A 8 17.15 -3.62 1.42
C ILE A 8 17.07 -4.80 2.40
N SER A 9 16.16 -5.73 2.16
CA SER A 9 16.00 -6.95 2.94
C SER A 9 15.56 -8.10 2.05
N ARG A 10 16.09 -9.29 2.29
CA ARG A 10 15.70 -10.52 1.63
C ARG A 10 15.96 -11.71 2.54
N ASP A 11 14.93 -12.45 2.83
CA ASP A 11 14.99 -13.77 3.45
C ASP A 11 14.11 -14.70 2.62
N ASP A 12 14.72 -15.64 1.90
CA ASP A 12 14.03 -16.57 1.01
C ASP A 12 13.07 -17.53 1.73
N THR A 13 13.00 -17.47 3.06
CA THR A 13 12.09 -18.26 3.92
C THR A 13 10.93 -17.45 4.50
N VAL A 14 10.93 -16.14 4.31
CA VAL A 14 9.96 -15.19 4.87
C VAL A 14 9.40 -14.30 3.79
N TYR A 15 8.09 -14.05 3.85
CA TYR A 15 7.43 -13.10 2.98
C TYR A 15 7.50 -11.69 3.59
N GLU A 16 8.35 -10.82 3.04
CA GLU A 16 8.55 -9.45 3.47
C GLU A 16 7.68 -8.49 2.64
N CYS A 17 6.80 -7.70 3.28
CA CYS A 17 5.85 -6.86 2.54
C CYS A 17 5.45 -5.59 3.27
N PHE A 18 4.77 -4.69 2.53
CA PHE A 18 4.18 -3.44 3.01
C PHE A 18 5.20 -2.49 3.67
N PRO A 19 6.33 -2.19 3.01
CA PRO A 19 7.31 -1.27 3.56
C PRO A 19 6.77 0.16 3.61
N HIS A 20 7.20 0.89 4.63
CA HIS A 20 7.01 2.33 4.69
C HIS A 20 8.28 3.02 5.21
N LEU A 21 8.57 4.21 4.70
CA LEU A 21 9.77 4.98 5.04
C LEU A 21 9.41 6.29 5.75
N CYS A 22 10.28 6.70 6.66
CA CYS A 22 10.26 8.02 7.29
C CYS A 22 11.69 8.57 7.34
N ARG A 23 11.89 9.81 6.93
CA ARG A 23 13.16 10.53 7.15
C ARG A 23 12.99 11.49 8.31
N THR A 24 13.85 11.35 9.32
CA THR A 24 13.80 12.19 10.51
C THR A 24 14.56 13.51 10.31
N HIS A 25 14.34 14.48 11.21
CA HIS A 25 15.06 15.76 11.20
C HIS A 25 16.57 15.61 11.37
N THR A 26 17.03 14.50 11.97
CA THR A 26 18.47 14.20 12.08
C THR A 26 19.06 13.68 10.77
N GLY A 27 18.22 13.36 9.76
CA GLY A 27 18.61 12.77 8.50
C GLY A 27 18.58 11.25 8.48
N ARG A 28 18.28 10.60 9.60
CA ARG A 28 18.07 9.16 9.67
C ARG A 28 16.88 8.76 8.82
N VAL A 29 16.98 7.63 8.14
CA VAL A 29 15.85 7.00 7.43
C VAL A 29 15.41 5.77 8.22
N LEU A 30 14.14 5.74 8.59
CA LEU A 30 13.47 4.60 9.23
C LEU A 30 12.72 3.81 8.17
N LEU A 31 12.75 2.49 8.28
CA LEU A 31 11.98 1.55 7.48
C LEU A 31 11.16 0.67 8.41
N VAL A 32 9.88 0.57 8.19
CA VAL A 32 9.00 -0.41 8.79
C VAL A 32 8.43 -1.32 7.72
N TYR A 33 8.27 -2.62 8.00
CA TYR A 33 7.65 -3.58 7.11
C TYR A 33 7.10 -4.78 7.88
N ARG A 34 6.28 -5.59 7.22
CA ARG A 34 5.74 -6.83 7.76
C ARG A 34 6.52 -8.03 7.25
N GLU A 35 6.76 -9.01 8.13
CA GLU A 35 7.16 -10.37 7.79
C GLU A 35 6.04 -11.35 8.11
N SER A 36 5.83 -12.33 7.25
CA SER A 36 4.81 -13.37 7.43
C SER A 36 5.13 -14.57 6.54
N ASN A 37 4.25 -15.57 6.54
CA ASN A 37 4.38 -16.73 5.65
C ASN A 37 3.80 -16.48 4.24
N GLY A 38 3.17 -15.32 3.98
CA GLY A 38 2.59 -14.96 2.68
C GLY A 38 1.90 -13.59 2.70
N HIS A 39 1.33 -13.18 1.57
CA HIS A 39 0.58 -11.92 1.47
C HIS A 39 -0.52 -11.83 2.54
N VAL A 40 -1.24 -12.91 2.77
CA VAL A 40 -2.14 -13.06 3.92
C VAL A 40 -1.38 -13.83 4.99
N ALA A 41 -1.10 -13.19 6.12
CA ALA A 41 -0.47 -13.84 7.26
C ALA A 41 -1.40 -14.93 7.83
N SER A 42 -0.93 -16.17 7.91
CA SER A 42 -1.74 -17.30 8.38
C SER A 42 -1.05 -18.16 9.44
N GLU A 43 0.25 -18.07 9.60
CA GLU A 43 1.04 -18.87 10.55
C GLU A 43 1.74 -17.97 11.58
N PHE A 44 2.36 -16.91 11.13
CA PHE A 44 3.03 -15.90 11.95
C PHE A 44 2.90 -14.53 11.31
N CYS A 45 3.07 -13.49 12.12
CA CYS A 45 3.11 -12.09 11.69
C CYS A 45 4.09 -11.30 12.54
N ARG A 46 5.02 -10.60 11.90
CA ARG A 46 5.97 -9.72 12.57
C ARG A 46 5.96 -8.33 11.96
N VAL A 47 6.14 -7.33 12.79
CA VAL A 47 6.44 -5.97 12.34
C VAL A 47 7.90 -5.69 12.66
N ILE A 48 8.64 -5.33 11.63
CA ILE A 48 10.08 -5.10 11.67
C ILE A 48 10.38 -3.62 11.48
N VAL A 49 11.31 -3.12 12.27
CA VAL A 49 11.87 -1.76 12.12
C VAL A 49 13.37 -1.87 11.83
N ARG A 50 13.85 -1.09 10.87
CA ARG A 50 15.27 -0.89 10.59
C ARG A 50 15.53 0.61 10.42
N TYR A 51 16.76 1.03 10.56
CA TYR A 51 17.15 2.41 10.23
C TYR A 51 18.49 2.47 9.50
N SER A 52 18.67 3.57 8.80
CA SER A 52 19.88 3.94 8.08
C SER A 52 20.29 5.33 8.49
N ASP A 53 21.58 5.53 8.80
CA ASP A 53 22.19 6.83 9.10
C ASP A 53 22.98 7.38 7.91
N ASP A 54 22.92 6.73 6.75
CA ASP A 54 23.64 7.07 5.52
C ASP A 54 22.72 7.17 4.29
N ALA A 55 21.54 7.75 4.47
CA ALA A 55 20.54 7.95 3.42
C ALA A 55 20.09 6.65 2.71
N GLY A 56 20.04 5.53 3.44
CA GLY A 56 19.56 4.24 2.94
C GLY A 56 20.62 3.45 2.17
N HIS A 57 21.91 3.76 2.29
CA HIS A 57 22.99 2.94 1.69
C HIS A 57 23.26 1.68 2.51
N THR A 58 23.23 1.81 3.83
CA THR A 58 23.32 0.66 4.74
C THR A 58 22.19 0.68 5.77
N TRP A 59 21.79 -0.49 6.23
CA TRP A 59 20.68 -0.66 7.15
C TRP A 59 21.13 -1.45 8.38
N THR A 60 20.60 -1.10 9.55
CA THR A 60 20.80 -1.89 10.78
C THR A 60 20.26 -3.30 10.65
N ASP A 61 20.63 -4.15 11.59
CA ASP A 61 19.95 -5.42 11.79
C ASP A 61 18.45 -5.18 12.03
N ARG A 62 17.65 -6.19 11.71
CA ARG A 62 16.20 -6.16 11.92
C ARG A 62 15.88 -6.09 13.42
N HIS A 63 15.09 -5.12 13.80
CA HIS A 63 14.48 -5.01 15.11
C HIS A 63 13.02 -5.49 15.03
N VAL A 64 12.70 -6.56 15.75
CA VAL A 64 11.33 -7.11 15.81
C VAL A 64 10.54 -6.30 16.83
N LEU A 65 9.60 -5.48 16.34
CA LEU A 65 8.71 -4.69 17.19
C LEU A 65 7.53 -5.52 17.70
N ILE A 66 7.00 -6.39 16.84
CA ILE A 66 5.88 -7.31 17.11
C ILE A 66 6.28 -8.69 16.59
N ASP A 67 5.99 -9.74 17.35
CA ASP A 67 6.19 -11.15 16.97
C ASP A 67 4.98 -11.97 17.43
N GLU A 68 4.13 -12.33 16.49
CA GLU A 68 2.91 -13.09 16.74
C GLU A 68 2.95 -14.43 16.00
N ASP A 69 2.47 -15.47 16.64
CA ASP A 69 2.31 -16.80 16.06
C ASP A 69 0.97 -17.43 16.48
N ARG A 70 0.65 -18.59 15.91
CA ARG A 70 -0.58 -19.33 16.24
C ARG A 70 -0.45 -20.23 17.46
N SER A 71 0.52 -20.08 18.33
CA SER A 71 0.70 -20.93 19.51
C SER A 71 -0.52 -20.95 20.44
N THR A 72 -1.32 -19.87 20.43
CA THR A 72 -2.58 -19.73 21.17
C THR A 72 -3.82 -20.19 20.38
N GLY A 73 -3.67 -20.60 19.11
CA GLY A 73 -4.76 -21.01 18.21
C GLY A 73 -5.36 -19.87 17.38
N ILE A 74 -5.13 -18.62 17.75
CA ILE A 74 -5.53 -17.42 17.00
C ILE A 74 -4.25 -16.67 16.61
N LEU A 75 -4.19 -16.16 15.38
CA LEU A 75 -3.13 -15.26 14.97
C LEU A 75 -3.68 -13.84 14.96
N THR A 76 -3.06 -12.94 15.72
CA THR A 76 -3.27 -11.52 15.52
C THR A 76 -2.40 -11.06 14.35
N THR A 77 -3.04 -10.68 13.27
CA THR A 77 -2.36 -10.14 12.09
C THR A 77 -2.21 -8.65 12.25
N TRP A 78 -0.99 -8.17 12.05
CA TRP A 78 -0.63 -6.74 11.98
C TRP A 78 -0.32 -6.41 10.53
N ASN A 79 -1.00 -5.41 9.98
CA ASN A 79 -0.97 -5.17 8.54
C ASN A 79 -0.77 -3.69 8.22
N GLY A 80 -0.18 -3.40 7.06
CA GLY A 80 -0.03 -2.06 6.53
C GLY A 80 0.67 -1.04 7.46
N PRO A 81 1.81 -1.38 8.13
CA PRO A 81 2.44 -0.46 9.06
C PRO A 81 2.87 0.84 8.35
N LYS A 82 2.66 1.99 9.02
CA LYS A 82 3.12 3.30 8.58
C LYS A 82 4.01 3.92 9.63
N ILE A 83 4.99 4.69 9.21
CA ILE A 83 5.91 5.40 10.09
C ILE A 83 6.11 6.82 9.60
N GLN A 84 6.09 7.79 10.51
CA GLN A 84 6.29 9.20 10.20
C GLN A 84 6.93 9.94 11.37
N GLN A 85 7.59 11.07 11.08
CA GLN A 85 7.96 12.01 12.12
C GLN A 85 6.85 13.06 12.27
N LEU A 86 6.42 13.27 13.50
CA LEU A 86 5.47 14.31 13.87
C LEU A 86 6.12 15.69 13.90
N GLU A 87 5.31 16.77 13.85
CA GLU A 87 5.80 18.15 13.89
C GLU A 87 6.58 18.48 15.18
N ASP A 88 6.28 17.78 16.29
CA ASP A 88 6.98 17.91 17.58
C ASP A 88 8.32 17.12 17.64
N GLY A 89 8.64 16.35 16.59
CA GLY A 89 9.87 15.57 16.47
C GLY A 89 9.76 14.12 16.92
N ARG A 90 8.70 13.72 17.62
CA ARG A 90 8.42 12.31 17.92
C ARG A 90 8.25 11.51 16.64
N ILE A 91 8.60 10.23 16.69
CA ILE A 91 8.27 9.29 15.60
C ILE A 91 6.97 8.58 15.99
N LEU A 92 6.01 8.60 15.08
CA LEU A 92 4.77 7.82 15.17
C LEU A 92 4.89 6.62 14.22
N LEU A 93 4.67 5.43 14.75
CA LEU A 93 4.37 4.24 13.97
C LEU A 93 2.92 3.86 14.26
N LEU A 94 2.18 3.54 13.23
CA LEU A 94 0.82 3.03 13.33
C LEU A 94 0.65 1.76 12.52
N CYS A 95 -0.22 0.88 12.98
CA CYS A 95 -0.48 -0.39 12.31
C CYS A 95 -1.91 -0.85 12.65
N GLU A 96 -2.62 -1.34 11.67
CA GLU A 96 -3.88 -2.04 11.90
C GLU A 96 -3.64 -3.47 12.35
N SER A 97 -4.54 -3.99 13.17
CA SER A 97 -4.52 -5.40 13.57
C SER A 97 -5.92 -5.98 13.64
N TYR A 98 -6.01 -7.26 13.38
CA TYR A 98 -7.22 -8.06 13.54
C TYR A 98 -6.88 -9.52 13.84
N ASP A 99 -7.73 -10.17 14.60
CA ASP A 99 -7.62 -11.59 14.88
C ASP A 99 -8.07 -12.41 13.68
N TYR A 100 -7.22 -13.35 13.27
CA TYR A 100 -7.46 -14.22 12.13
C TYR A 100 -7.77 -15.66 12.59
N PRO A 101 -9.05 -15.98 12.87
CA PRO A 101 -9.44 -17.34 13.23
C PRO A 101 -9.28 -18.28 12.03
N PRO A 102 -8.95 -19.56 12.23
CA PRO A 102 -8.85 -20.52 11.14
C PRO A 102 -10.14 -20.64 10.35
N GLY A 103 -10.07 -20.40 9.03
CA GLY A 103 -11.19 -20.60 8.10
C GLY A 103 -12.21 -19.45 8.03
N GLU A 104 -12.01 -18.35 8.74
CA GLU A 104 -12.81 -17.14 8.57
C GLU A 104 -12.18 -16.21 7.53
N TRP A 105 -13.02 -15.49 6.80
CA TRP A 105 -12.67 -14.45 5.84
C TRP A 105 -13.52 -13.21 6.13
N GLY A 106 -13.09 -12.03 5.66
CA GLY A 106 -13.84 -10.79 5.84
C GLY A 106 -13.80 -10.27 7.28
N VAL A 107 -12.66 -10.49 7.95
CA VAL A 107 -12.45 -10.04 9.34
C VAL A 107 -11.99 -8.60 9.44
N GLU A 108 -11.79 -7.95 8.32
CA GLU A 108 -11.28 -6.58 8.19
C GLU A 108 -12.16 -5.56 8.95
N ASP A 109 -13.46 -5.83 9.05
CA ASP A 109 -14.39 -4.98 9.83
C ASP A 109 -14.07 -4.96 11.33
N ARG A 110 -13.29 -5.93 11.81
CA ARG A 110 -12.82 -6.02 13.19
C ARG A 110 -11.48 -5.32 13.39
N ALA A 111 -10.85 -4.87 12.32
CA ALA A 111 -9.53 -4.24 12.37
C ALA A 111 -9.56 -2.98 13.25
N ARG A 112 -8.49 -2.77 13.99
CA ARG A 112 -8.26 -1.59 14.83
C ARG A 112 -6.83 -1.12 14.66
N VAL A 113 -6.68 0.18 14.60
CA VAL A 113 -5.35 0.80 14.52
C VAL A 113 -4.78 0.98 15.92
N SER A 114 -3.51 0.64 16.07
CA SER A 114 -2.72 0.92 17.27
C SER A 114 -1.54 1.83 16.93
N LEU A 115 -1.09 2.61 17.91
CA LEU A 115 -0.03 3.60 17.78
C LEU A 115 1.17 3.20 18.64
N TRP A 116 2.36 3.50 18.15
CA TRP A 116 3.63 3.44 18.89
C TRP A 116 4.34 4.77 18.72
N PHE A 117 4.99 5.23 19.78
CA PHE A 117 5.76 6.46 19.76
C PHE A 117 7.22 6.22 20.10
N SER A 118 8.11 7.01 19.51
CA SER A 118 9.52 7.03 19.83
C SER A 118 9.98 8.47 20.05
N ASP A 119 10.71 8.69 21.17
CA ASP A 119 11.33 9.94 21.53
C ASP A 119 12.85 9.93 21.30
N ASP A 120 13.40 8.83 20.79
CA ASP A 120 14.83 8.58 20.63
C ASP A 120 15.25 8.37 19.16
N ASP A 121 14.54 9.03 18.25
CA ASP A 121 14.80 8.98 16.80
C ASP A 121 14.64 7.56 16.22
N GLY A 122 13.62 6.83 16.69
CA GLY A 122 13.25 5.51 16.19
C GLY A 122 14.10 4.35 16.67
N ARG A 123 14.93 4.54 17.73
CA ARG A 123 15.73 3.45 18.31
C ARG A 123 14.91 2.52 19.20
N SER A 124 13.93 3.08 19.88
CA SER A 124 12.96 2.32 20.67
C SER A 124 11.55 2.91 20.52
N PHE A 125 10.54 2.09 20.76
CA PHE A 125 9.14 2.46 20.66
C PHE A 125 8.37 2.07 21.92
N SER A 126 7.53 2.98 22.40
CA SER A 126 6.54 2.73 23.45
C SER A 126 5.19 2.41 22.79
N GLY A 127 4.50 1.39 23.27
CA GLY A 127 3.21 0.95 22.73
C GLY A 127 3.06 -0.57 22.80
N PRO A 128 2.04 -1.18 22.18
CA PRO A 128 0.98 -0.49 21.42
C PRO A 128 0.02 0.32 22.30
N GLN A 129 -0.39 1.47 21.80
CA GLN A 129 -1.52 2.23 22.31
C GLN A 129 -2.73 1.94 21.41
N PRO A 130 -3.69 1.11 21.83
CA PRO A 130 -4.88 0.83 21.04
C PRO A 130 -5.73 2.08 20.88
N THR A 131 -6.37 2.22 19.72
CA THR A 131 -7.30 3.32 19.43
C THR A 131 -8.72 2.81 19.16
N SER A 132 -9.67 3.74 19.04
CA SER A 132 -11.03 3.46 18.53
C SER A 132 -11.10 3.45 17.00
N VAL A 133 -10.01 3.77 16.29
CA VAL A 133 -9.96 3.80 14.83
C VAL A 133 -10.17 2.40 14.28
N GLY A 134 -11.25 2.23 13.54
CA GLY A 134 -11.58 0.98 12.85
C GLY A 134 -11.17 1.02 11.39
N GLY A 135 -11.13 -0.17 10.76
CA GLY A 135 -10.85 -0.32 9.33
C GLY A 135 -9.42 -0.73 9.02
N ILE A 136 -9.18 -0.96 7.75
CA ILE A 136 -7.91 -1.42 7.20
C ILE A 136 -7.21 -0.32 6.39
N CYS A 137 -5.96 -0.60 6.01
CA CYS A 137 -5.14 0.25 5.14
C CYS A 137 -5.08 1.71 5.60
N PRO A 138 -4.70 1.99 6.87
CA PRO A 138 -4.50 3.36 7.31
C PRO A 138 -3.39 4.03 6.49
N ASP A 139 -3.55 5.32 6.21
CA ASP A 139 -2.45 6.16 5.75
C ASP A 139 -1.66 6.73 6.94
N GLN A 140 -0.76 7.65 6.67
CA GLN A 140 -0.13 8.48 7.68
C GLN A 140 -1.14 9.44 8.31
N VAL A 141 -0.86 9.87 9.53
CA VAL A 141 -1.61 10.94 10.17
C VAL A 141 -1.30 12.27 9.48
N THR A 142 -2.34 12.98 9.02
CA THR A 142 -2.21 14.35 8.54
C THR A 142 -2.41 15.31 9.72
N GLN A 143 -1.33 15.98 10.17
CA GLN A 143 -1.40 16.99 11.22
C GLN A 143 -1.88 18.31 10.63
N MET A 144 -2.95 18.87 11.23
CA MET A 144 -3.56 20.11 10.81
C MET A 144 -3.06 21.29 11.64
N PRO A 145 -2.99 22.53 11.06
CA PRO A 145 -2.53 23.71 11.81
C PRO A 145 -3.41 24.09 13.02
N ASP A 146 -4.64 23.59 13.07
CA ASP A 146 -5.57 23.77 14.20
C ASP A 146 -5.38 22.71 15.30
N GLY A 147 -4.36 21.86 15.19
CA GLY A 147 -3.99 20.81 16.14
C GLY A 147 -4.69 19.47 15.91
N ARG A 148 -5.64 19.40 14.99
CA ARG A 148 -6.30 18.13 14.66
C ARG A 148 -5.35 17.19 13.92
N TRP A 149 -5.52 15.90 14.18
CA TRP A 149 -4.96 14.82 13.40
C TRP A 149 -6.06 14.16 12.57
N LEU A 150 -5.81 13.92 11.31
CA LEU A 150 -6.70 13.23 10.38
C LEU A 150 -6.08 11.88 10.02
N LEU A 151 -6.87 10.81 10.06
CA LEU A 151 -6.42 9.46 9.69
C LEU A 151 -7.48 8.78 8.83
N PRO A 152 -7.22 8.56 7.54
CA PRO A 152 -8.12 7.80 6.68
C PRO A 152 -7.91 6.28 6.87
N THR A 153 -9.01 5.52 6.79
CA THR A 153 -9.01 4.05 6.74
C THR A 153 -10.15 3.57 5.86
N ASN A 154 -10.13 2.30 5.50
CA ASN A 154 -11.21 1.67 4.77
C ASN A 154 -12.08 0.86 5.72
N LEU A 155 -13.36 1.11 5.71
CA LEU A 155 -14.32 0.45 6.58
C LEU A 155 -15.55 -0.02 5.78
N ARG A 156 -16.02 -1.22 6.05
CA ARG A 156 -17.31 -1.68 5.52
C ARG A 156 -18.43 -1.06 6.35
N LEU A 157 -19.27 -0.26 5.72
CA LEU A 157 -20.39 0.40 6.37
C LEU A 157 -21.72 -0.31 6.05
N HIS A 158 -22.53 -0.58 7.08
CA HIS A 158 -23.95 -0.96 6.95
C HIS A 158 -24.25 -2.09 5.96
N ASP A 159 -23.65 -3.26 6.10
CA ASP A 159 -23.88 -4.43 5.23
C ASP A 159 -23.59 -4.17 3.74
N ALA A 160 -22.84 -3.13 3.43
CA ALA A 160 -22.40 -2.84 2.07
C ALA A 160 -21.44 -3.92 1.58
N ASP A 161 -21.56 -4.31 0.31
CA ASP A 161 -20.62 -5.25 -0.32
C ASP A 161 -19.25 -4.64 -0.59
N ARG A 162 -19.10 -3.31 -0.35
CA ARG A 162 -17.90 -2.52 -0.66
C ARG A 162 -17.28 -1.93 0.60
N LEU A 163 -15.98 -1.77 0.59
CA LEU A 163 -15.26 -0.91 1.53
C LEU A 163 -15.54 0.55 1.18
N THR A 164 -15.53 1.39 2.19
CA THR A 164 -15.74 2.83 2.06
C THR A 164 -14.59 3.56 2.73
N GLN A 165 -14.00 4.51 2.03
CA GLN A 165 -12.99 5.38 2.59
C GLN A 165 -13.62 6.30 3.65
N VAL A 166 -13.14 6.19 4.87
CA VAL A 166 -13.63 6.97 6.02
C VAL A 166 -12.51 7.79 6.64
N LEU A 167 -12.87 8.91 7.26
CA LEU A 167 -11.94 9.79 7.95
C LEU A 167 -12.20 9.78 9.47
N TRP A 168 -11.13 9.60 10.22
CA TRP A 168 -11.09 9.73 11.67
C TRP A 168 -10.37 11.02 12.06
N VAL A 169 -10.81 11.62 13.15
CA VAL A 169 -10.28 12.91 13.65
C VAL A 169 -9.90 12.77 15.11
N SER A 170 -8.70 13.17 15.47
CA SER A 170 -8.27 13.34 16.86
C SER A 170 -8.01 14.82 17.15
N ASN A 171 -8.43 15.28 18.32
CA ASN A 171 -8.18 16.64 18.83
C ASN A 171 -7.18 16.67 20.01
N ASP A 172 -6.58 15.53 20.32
CA ASP A 172 -5.74 15.30 21.49
C ASP A 172 -4.52 14.40 21.17
N GLU A 173 -3.91 14.64 20.01
CA GLU A 173 -2.67 13.98 19.54
C GLU A 173 -2.79 12.43 19.49
N GLY A 174 -3.94 11.94 19.08
CA GLY A 174 -4.18 10.51 18.90
C GLY A 174 -4.63 9.77 20.16
N ALA A 175 -4.85 10.45 21.28
CA ALA A 175 -5.34 9.81 22.51
C ALA A 175 -6.79 9.34 22.37
N THR A 176 -7.63 10.15 21.71
CA THR A 176 -9.02 9.78 21.35
C THR A 176 -9.31 10.11 19.88
N TRP A 177 -10.24 9.38 19.31
CA TRP A 177 -10.61 9.53 17.91
C TRP A 177 -12.12 9.50 17.73
N ASP A 178 -12.60 10.50 17.01
CA ASP A 178 -13.97 10.60 16.54
C ASP A 178 -14.02 10.38 15.03
N GLY A 179 -15.14 9.93 14.51
CA GLY A 179 -15.31 9.87 13.06
C GLY A 179 -15.68 8.50 12.52
N GLY A 180 -14.88 8.00 11.55
CA GLY A 180 -15.33 6.95 10.66
C GLY A 180 -16.39 7.49 9.68
N THR A 181 -16.27 8.81 9.37
CA THR A 181 -17.20 9.50 8.46
C THR A 181 -16.77 9.24 7.01
N PRO A 182 -17.67 8.80 6.12
CA PRO A 182 -17.36 8.64 4.71
C PRO A 182 -16.79 9.91 4.09
N MET A 183 -15.70 9.77 3.35
CA MET A 183 -15.12 10.88 2.58
C MET A 183 -15.86 11.08 1.26
N ASN A 184 -16.46 10.02 0.73
CA ASN A 184 -17.29 10.04 -0.47
C ASN A 184 -18.41 9.01 -0.34
N GLU A 185 -19.59 9.35 -0.84
CA GLU A 185 -20.77 8.47 -0.86
C GLU A 185 -21.29 8.25 -2.31
N ASP A 186 -20.47 8.55 -3.34
CA ASP A 186 -20.85 8.34 -4.74
C ASP A 186 -20.98 6.84 -5.03
N PRO A 187 -22.20 6.34 -5.36
CA PRO A 187 -22.42 4.91 -5.58
C PRO A 187 -21.77 4.38 -6.86
N ASP A 188 -21.36 5.26 -7.77
CA ASP A 188 -20.72 4.90 -9.02
C ASP A 188 -19.22 4.65 -8.88
N HIS A 189 -18.64 4.88 -7.70
CA HIS A 189 -17.23 4.66 -7.38
C HIS A 189 -17.06 3.66 -6.24
N ASP A 190 -15.93 2.94 -6.28
CA ASP A 190 -15.50 2.01 -5.23
C ASP A 190 -14.11 2.45 -4.76
N LEU A 191 -14.11 3.44 -3.87
CA LEU A 191 -12.89 4.11 -3.41
C LEU A 191 -12.34 3.41 -2.18
N ASP A 192 -11.04 3.12 -2.24
CA ASP A 192 -10.28 2.38 -1.25
C ASP A 192 -8.89 3.01 -1.10
N GLU A 193 -8.14 2.63 -0.06
CA GLU A 193 -6.71 2.93 0.13
C GLU A 193 -6.32 4.39 -0.21
N ALA A 194 -6.71 5.32 0.65
CA ALA A 194 -6.42 6.74 0.49
C ALA A 194 -5.00 7.15 0.91
N SER A 195 -4.48 8.20 0.29
CA SER A 195 -3.33 8.95 0.80
C SER A 195 -3.60 10.45 0.74
N ILE A 196 -3.53 11.12 1.91
CA ILE A 196 -3.87 12.53 2.05
C ILE A 196 -2.63 13.41 2.03
N VAL A 197 -2.62 14.41 1.13
CA VAL A 197 -1.59 15.44 1.04
C VAL A 197 -2.16 16.79 1.47
N ARG A 198 -1.52 17.43 2.45
CA ARG A 198 -1.81 18.84 2.82
C ARG A 198 -1.05 19.75 1.89
N MET A 199 -1.77 20.51 1.09
CA MET A 199 -1.21 21.44 0.12
C MET A 199 -0.72 22.73 0.80
N PRO A 200 0.23 23.47 0.18
CA PRO A 200 0.76 24.69 0.76
C PRO A 200 -0.28 25.78 1.05
N GLY A 201 -1.39 25.80 0.32
CA GLY A 201 -2.52 26.71 0.53
C GLY A 201 -3.44 26.33 1.69
N GLY A 202 -3.26 25.12 2.24
CA GLY A 202 -4.08 24.58 3.34
C GLY A 202 -5.18 23.62 2.87
N GLU A 203 -5.37 23.48 1.57
CA GLU A 203 -6.26 22.47 0.99
C GLU A 203 -5.69 21.06 1.26
N LEU A 204 -6.58 20.07 1.26
CA LEU A 204 -6.21 18.66 1.28
C LEU A 204 -6.57 18.02 -0.05
N VAL A 205 -5.69 17.17 -0.55
CA VAL A 205 -5.96 16.27 -1.67
C VAL A 205 -5.80 14.85 -1.17
N SER A 206 -6.85 14.04 -1.28
CA SER A 206 -6.81 12.61 -1.01
C SER A 206 -6.75 11.86 -2.33
N TYR A 207 -5.74 11.03 -2.52
CA TYR A 207 -5.63 10.15 -3.68
C TYR A 207 -6.15 8.79 -3.30
N GLU A 208 -7.13 8.31 -4.05
CA GLU A 208 -7.93 7.13 -3.73
C GLU A 208 -7.73 6.04 -4.79
N ARG A 209 -7.42 4.82 -4.36
CA ARG A 209 -7.53 3.66 -5.22
C ARG A 209 -8.97 3.47 -5.66
N GLU A 210 -9.18 3.02 -6.89
CA GLU A 210 -10.51 2.77 -7.43
C GLU A 210 -10.62 1.32 -7.92
N ASP A 211 -11.49 0.53 -7.31
CA ASP A 211 -11.55 -0.92 -7.51
C ASP A 211 -12.41 -1.36 -8.70
N LEU A 212 -13.17 -0.47 -9.32
CA LEU A 212 -13.90 -0.74 -10.56
C LEU A 212 -13.01 -0.68 -11.81
N GLY A 213 -11.69 -0.45 -11.62
CA GLY A 213 -10.71 -0.46 -12.72
C GLY A 213 -10.57 0.85 -13.47
N ARG A 214 -10.99 1.94 -12.88
CA ARG A 214 -10.75 3.30 -13.38
C ARG A 214 -9.37 3.81 -12.94
N PRO A 215 -8.89 4.93 -13.51
CA PRO A 215 -7.72 5.63 -13.00
C PRO A 215 -7.83 5.95 -11.52
N LEU A 216 -6.69 6.21 -10.86
CA LEU A 216 -6.63 6.77 -9.53
C LEU A 216 -7.58 7.98 -9.45
N GLN A 217 -8.42 8.02 -8.44
CA GLN A 217 -9.31 9.14 -8.18
C GLN A 217 -8.68 10.07 -7.16
N LYS A 218 -9.20 11.28 -7.07
CA LYS A 218 -8.85 12.21 -5.99
C LYS A 218 -10.08 12.93 -5.46
N LEU A 219 -10.05 13.18 -4.15
CA LEU A 219 -10.97 14.06 -3.45
C LEU A 219 -10.22 15.32 -3.03
N ILE A 220 -10.90 16.46 -3.03
CA ILE A 220 -10.32 17.75 -2.63
C ILE A 220 -11.15 18.33 -1.48
N SER A 221 -10.49 18.66 -0.37
CA SER A 221 -11.10 19.41 0.73
C SER A 221 -10.51 20.79 0.83
N ARG A 222 -11.38 21.81 0.95
CA ARG A 222 -11.01 23.23 1.09
C ARG A 222 -11.30 23.77 2.49
N ASP A 223 -11.78 22.92 3.37
CA ASP A 223 -12.23 23.28 4.73
C ASP A 223 -11.55 22.45 5.84
N GLY A 224 -10.37 21.89 5.52
CA GLY A 224 -9.57 21.13 6.46
C GLY A 224 -10.15 19.75 6.77
N GLY A 225 -10.65 19.06 5.76
CA GLY A 225 -11.14 17.68 5.84
C GLY A 225 -12.57 17.53 6.38
N ARG A 226 -13.33 18.62 6.48
CA ARG A 226 -14.74 18.56 6.93
C ARG A 226 -15.69 18.17 5.83
N THR A 227 -15.42 18.62 4.60
CA THR A 227 -16.14 18.22 3.40
C THR A 227 -15.16 17.92 2.26
N TRP A 228 -15.57 17.07 1.34
CA TRP A 228 -14.76 16.63 0.21
C TRP A 228 -15.52 16.79 -1.10
N GLU A 229 -14.84 17.33 -2.09
CA GLU A 229 -15.31 17.47 -3.47
C GLU A 229 -14.72 16.36 -4.34
N GLY A 230 -15.49 15.83 -5.28
CA GLY A 230 -15.06 14.74 -6.16
C GLY A 230 -16.02 13.55 -6.11
N PRO A 231 -15.61 12.35 -6.54
CA PRO A 231 -14.26 11.98 -7.00
C PRO A 231 -13.92 12.56 -8.38
N TYR A 232 -12.67 12.96 -8.53
CA TYR A 232 -12.13 13.46 -9.78
C TYR A 232 -11.08 12.50 -10.32
N SER A 233 -11.15 12.14 -11.59
CA SER A 233 -10.14 11.31 -12.22
C SER A 233 -8.79 12.02 -12.30
N THR A 234 -7.70 11.27 -12.13
CA THR A 234 -6.34 11.76 -12.32
C THR A 234 -5.75 11.31 -13.65
N LEU A 235 -4.66 11.96 -14.09
CA LEU A 235 -3.88 11.49 -15.26
C LEU A 235 -3.17 10.18 -15.02
N ASN A 236 -3.19 9.68 -13.81
CA ASN A 236 -2.54 8.42 -13.47
C ASN A 236 -3.34 7.26 -14.10
N PRO A 237 -2.76 6.51 -15.07
CA PRO A 237 -3.53 5.77 -16.08
C PRO A 237 -4.16 4.47 -15.60
N ALA A 238 -4.04 4.08 -14.34
CA ALA A 238 -4.58 2.80 -13.91
C ALA A 238 -5.00 2.73 -12.45
N ALA A 239 -5.70 1.64 -12.14
CA ALA A 239 -5.99 1.22 -10.78
C ALA A 239 -4.68 1.05 -10.00
N ILE A 240 -4.40 1.99 -9.10
CA ILE A 240 -3.23 2.00 -8.24
C ILE A 240 -3.62 1.38 -6.91
N GLY A 241 -2.89 0.34 -6.49
CA GLY A 241 -3.00 -0.14 -5.13
C GLY A 241 -2.13 0.69 -4.21
N MET A 242 -2.68 1.08 -3.07
CA MET A 242 -2.06 1.82 -1.97
C MET A 242 -1.18 2.98 -2.46
N PRO A 243 -1.77 4.06 -2.97
CA PRO A 243 -0.99 5.24 -3.31
C PRO A 243 -0.32 5.79 -2.05
N ILE A 244 0.95 6.16 -2.16
CA ILE A 244 1.67 6.91 -1.11
C ILE A 244 2.05 8.25 -1.70
N ALA A 245 1.30 9.27 -1.31
CA ALA A 245 1.42 10.62 -1.82
C ALA A 245 2.07 11.57 -0.79
N GLY A 246 2.81 12.55 -1.26
CA GLY A 246 3.41 13.57 -0.41
C GLY A 246 3.95 14.75 -1.19
N LEU A 247 4.21 15.86 -0.50
CA LEU A 247 4.85 17.03 -1.09
C LEU A 247 6.36 16.88 -1.10
N THR A 248 6.96 17.16 -2.24
CA THR A 248 8.41 17.34 -2.37
C THR A 248 8.83 18.73 -1.88
N GLN A 249 10.11 18.91 -1.56
CA GLN A 249 10.66 20.22 -1.17
C GLN A 249 10.52 21.29 -2.29
N ASP A 250 10.33 20.88 -3.53
CA ASP A 250 10.08 21.77 -4.68
C ASP A 250 8.60 22.08 -4.90
N GLY A 251 7.70 21.57 -4.04
CA GLY A 251 6.27 21.86 -4.06
C GLY A 251 5.47 21.05 -5.09
N HIS A 252 6.03 19.97 -5.61
CA HIS A 252 5.29 18.99 -6.40
C HIS A 252 4.65 17.93 -5.50
N VAL A 253 3.62 17.28 -5.97
CA VAL A 253 3.11 16.06 -5.37
C VAL A 253 3.78 14.86 -6.04
N LEU A 254 4.44 14.04 -5.24
CA LEU A 254 4.99 12.75 -5.67
C LEU A 254 4.10 11.63 -5.12
N ILE A 255 3.65 10.74 -6.00
CA ILE A 255 2.84 9.58 -5.67
C ILE A 255 3.60 8.34 -6.11
N THR A 256 3.82 7.40 -5.21
CA THR A 256 4.33 6.07 -5.55
C THR A 256 3.28 5.01 -5.27
N GLY A 257 3.35 3.90 -5.98
CA GLY A 257 2.38 2.83 -5.78
C GLY A 257 2.47 1.74 -6.84
N ARG A 258 1.54 0.82 -6.74
CA ARG A 258 1.38 -0.29 -7.66
C ARG A 258 0.55 0.13 -8.87
N TYR A 259 1.10 -0.11 -10.05
CA TYR A 259 0.36 -0.09 -11.29
C TYR A 259 0.05 -1.54 -11.70
N GLY A 260 -1.19 -1.95 -11.54
CA GLY A 260 -1.68 -3.19 -12.11
C GLY A 260 -2.40 -2.87 -13.42
N LEU A 261 -1.92 -3.39 -14.54
CA LEU A 261 -2.82 -3.66 -15.64
C LEU A 261 -3.72 -4.81 -15.17
N ARG A 262 -4.71 -4.51 -14.33
CA ARG A 262 -5.91 -5.34 -14.33
C ARG A 262 -6.49 -5.19 -15.73
N SER A 263 -6.04 -6.03 -16.65
CA SER A 263 -6.90 -6.31 -17.77
C SER A 263 -8.20 -6.78 -17.11
N ASN A 264 -9.25 -5.96 -17.16
CA ASN A 264 -10.61 -6.38 -16.88
C ASN A 264 -11.00 -7.40 -17.94
N TRP A 265 -10.27 -8.52 -17.94
CA TRP A 265 -10.64 -9.74 -18.61
C TRP A 265 -11.68 -10.48 -17.79
N ARG A 266 -12.67 -9.78 -17.23
CA ARG A 266 -14.02 -10.29 -17.24
C ARG A 266 -14.49 -10.25 -18.69
N VAL A 267 -13.72 -10.87 -19.57
CA VAL A 267 -14.30 -11.30 -20.80
C VAL A 267 -15.21 -12.42 -20.40
N ASP A 268 -16.51 -12.28 -20.62
CA ASP A 268 -17.45 -13.38 -20.77
C ASP A 268 -16.96 -14.23 -21.96
N MET A 269 -15.81 -14.85 -21.76
CA MET A 269 -15.24 -15.78 -22.73
C MET A 269 -15.94 -17.10 -22.45
N SER A 270 -16.71 -17.59 -23.41
CA SER A 270 -17.29 -18.92 -23.28
C SER A 270 -16.17 -19.91 -22.93
N THR A 271 -16.45 -20.88 -22.08
CA THR A 271 -15.52 -21.94 -21.68
C THR A 271 -14.85 -22.60 -22.89
N GLU A 272 -15.57 -22.78 -24.00
CA GLU A 272 -15.05 -23.33 -25.24
C GLU A 272 -13.95 -22.45 -25.89
N THR A 273 -14.14 -21.13 -25.91
CA THR A 273 -13.14 -20.18 -26.44
C THR A 273 -11.89 -20.16 -25.59
N LEU A 274 -12.04 -20.27 -24.26
CA LEU A 274 -10.94 -20.33 -23.32
C LEU A 274 -10.12 -21.61 -23.53
N GLN A 275 -10.78 -22.76 -23.57
CA GLN A 275 -10.14 -24.07 -23.83
C GLN A 275 -9.38 -24.09 -25.16
N ALA A 276 -9.96 -23.50 -26.22
CA ALA A 276 -9.30 -23.40 -27.51
C ALA A 276 -8.05 -22.51 -27.49
N ARG A 277 -7.99 -21.51 -26.63
CA ARG A 277 -6.80 -20.65 -26.43
C ARG A 277 -5.76 -21.31 -25.55
N LEU A 278 -6.16 -21.97 -24.48
CA LEU A 278 -5.25 -22.67 -23.55
C LEU A 278 -4.58 -23.88 -24.23
N ALA A 279 -5.32 -24.64 -25.06
CA ALA A 279 -4.78 -25.76 -25.82
C ALA A 279 -3.63 -25.39 -26.79
N LYS A 280 -3.48 -24.11 -27.12
CA LYS A 280 -2.40 -23.58 -27.99
C LYS A 280 -1.17 -23.10 -27.24
N ARG A 281 -1.16 -23.11 -25.92
CA ARG A 281 -0.04 -22.62 -25.09
C ARG A 281 0.30 -23.63 -24.02
N THR A 282 1.49 -24.18 -24.07
CA THR A 282 2.10 -24.88 -22.95
C THR A 282 2.65 -23.78 -22.03
N ILE A 283 1.95 -23.43 -20.96
CA ILE A 283 2.45 -22.51 -19.95
C ILE A 283 3.05 -23.38 -18.86
N VAL A 284 4.37 -23.35 -18.73
CA VAL A 284 5.08 -23.94 -17.60
C VAL A 284 5.14 -22.86 -16.52
N VAL A 285 4.34 -23.01 -15.49
CA VAL A 285 4.39 -22.13 -14.32
C VAL A 285 5.36 -22.73 -13.32
N PRO A 286 6.49 -22.08 -13.00
CA PRO A 286 7.42 -22.58 -12.00
C PRO A 286 6.70 -22.67 -10.65
N LYS A 287 7.02 -23.72 -9.89
CA LYS A 287 6.49 -23.87 -8.53
C LYS A 287 7.16 -22.83 -7.65
N VAL A 288 6.45 -21.81 -7.23
CA VAL A 288 6.90 -20.85 -6.22
C VAL A 288 6.36 -21.31 -4.87
N ALA A 289 7.25 -21.71 -3.98
CA ALA A 289 6.88 -22.15 -2.65
C ALA A 289 6.42 -20.95 -1.79
N GLY A 290 5.37 -21.13 -1.02
CA GLY A 290 5.03 -20.24 0.09
C GLY A 290 3.84 -19.31 -0.08
N HIS A 291 3.17 -19.24 -1.24
CA HIS A 291 1.93 -18.48 -1.39
C HIS A 291 0.74 -19.43 -1.55
N ALA A 292 -0.22 -19.43 -0.63
CA ALA A 292 -1.35 -20.37 -0.66
C ALA A 292 -2.17 -20.29 -1.97
N ALA A 293 -2.29 -19.09 -2.54
CA ALA A 293 -2.89 -18.88 -3.86
C ALA A 293 -2.06 -19.54 -4.96
N ASN A 294 -0.75 -19.40 -4.92
CA ASN A 294 0.19 -19.98 -5.90
C ASN A 294 0.18 -21.50 -5.87
N GLU A 295 0.18 -22.10 -4.67
CA GLU A 295 0.10 -23.55 -4.50
C GLU A 295 -1.23 -24.10 -5.04
N ARG A 296 -2.31 -23.38 -4.84
CA ARG A 296 -3.62 -23.76 -5.35
C ARG A 296 -3.67 -23.74 -6.88
N PHE A 297 -3.06 -22.73 -7.53
CA PHE A 297 -2.99 -22.63 -8.99
C PHE A 297 -2.04 -23.66 -9.60
N VAL A 298 -0.85 -23.82 -9.06
CA VAL A 298 0.12 -24.83 -9.51
C VAL A 298 -0.44 -26.24 -9.39
N ALA A 299 -1.14 -26.56 -8.28
CA ALA A 299 -1.75 -27.86 -8.10
C ALA A 299 -2.85 -28.17 -9.15
N ARG A 300 -3.53 -27.16 -9.68
CA ARG A 300 -4.53 -27.30 -10.74
C ARG A 300 -3.91 -27.51 -12.12
N PHE A 301 -2.81 -26.82 -12.43
CA PHE A 301 -2.06 -27.03 -13.67
C PHE A 301 -1.44 -28.42 -13.78
N GLU A 302 -1.00 -29.02 -12.66
CA GLU A 302 -0.38 -30.34 -12.64
C GLU A 302 -1.37 -31.52 -12.72
N ARG A 303 -2.68 -31.29 -12.55
CA ARG A 303 -3.66 -32.36 -12.33
C ARG A 303 -4.47 -32.84 -13.53
N GLY A 304 -4.11 -32.49 -14.74
CA GLY A 304 -4.75 -33.07 -15.95
C GLY A 304 -5.76 -32.17 -16.64
N PRO A 305 -6.71 -32.69 -17.42
CA PRO A 305 -7.56 -31.89 -18.27
C PRO A 305 -8.35 -30.85 -17.46
N HIS A 306 -8.28 -29.61 -17.93
CA HIS A 306 -8.94 -28.49 -17.30
C HIS A 306 -10.47 -28.62 -17.35
N THR A 307 -11.11 -28.43 -16.21
CA THR A 307 -12.56 -28.23 -16.16
C THR A 307 -12.89 -26.77 -16.43
N ALA A 308 -14.14 -26.47 -16.79
CA ALA A 308 -14.60 -25.10 -17.01
C ALA A 308 -14.35 -24.18 -15.80
N GLU A 309 -14.52 -24.69 -14.60
CA GLU A 309 -14.29 -23.97 -13.35
C GLU A 309 -12.81 -23.71 -13.08
N THR A 310 -11.96 -24.70 -13.39
CA THR A 310 -10.50 -24.58 -13.30
C THR A 310 -9.96 -23.58 -14.32
N ASP A 311 -10.47 -23.62 -15.55
CA ASP A 311 -10.06 -22.71 -16.62
C ASP A 311 -10.41 -21.26 -16.31
N SER A 312 -11.54 -20.98 -15.69
CA SER A 312 -11.94 -19.64 -15.29
C SER A 312 -11.00 -19.05 -14.22
N GLU A 313 -10.61 -19.84 -13.23
CA GLU A 313 -9.66 -19.42 -12.21
C GLU A 313 -8.23 -19.23 -12.78
N ILE A 314 -7.81 -20.08 -13.69
CA ILE A 314 -6.52 -19.98 -14.36
C ILE A 314 -6.43 -18.69 -15.18
N VAL A 315 -7.49 -18.31 -15.88
CA VAL A 315 -7.53 -17.05 -16.64
C VAL A 315 -7.45 -15.84 -15.73
N MET A 316 -8.09 -15.86 -14.58
CA MET A 316 -7.95 -14.77 -13.61
C MET A 316 -6.53 -14.69 -13.02
N ALA A 317 -5.86 -15.82 -12.83
CA ALA A 317 -4.49 -15.87 -12.29
C ALA A 317 -3.41 -15.62 -13.34
N THR A 318 -3.58 -16.16 -14.56
CA THR A 318 -2.61 -16.03 -15.67
C THR A 318 -2.98 -14.91 -16.63
N GLY A 319 -4.05 -14.19 -16.38
CA GLY A 319 -4.54 -13.07 -17.19
C GLY A 319 -3.62 -11.87 -17.24
N GLY A 320 -2.32 -12.13 -17.05
CA GLY A 320 -1.23 -11.20 -17.31
C GLY A 320 -1.34 -9.92 -16.49
N THR A 321 -1.58 -10.02 -15.20
CA THR A 321 -1.34 -8.90 -14.32
C THR A 321 0.16 -8.71 -14.20
N SER A 322 0.76 -7.97 -15.14
CA SER A 322 2.06 -7.43 -14.84
C SER A 322 1.86 -6.36 -13.79
N VAL A 323 2.53 -6.50 -12.69
CA VAL A 323 2.50 -5.54 -11.59
C VAL A 323 3.75 -4.68 -11.69
N HIS A 324 3.53 -3.39 -11.82
CA HIS A 324 4.59 -2.40 -11.95
C HIS A 324 4.62 -1.51 -10.71
N THR A 325 5.81 -1.14 -10.29
CA THR A 325 6.01 -0.07 -9.32
C THR A 325 6.40 1.19 -10.06
N PHE A 326 5.80 2.31 -9.72
CA PHE A 326 6.09 3.57 -10.38
C PHE A 326 6.06 4.74 -9.40
N ALA A 327 6.58 5.87 -9.87
CA ALA A 327 6.43 7.19 -9.30
C ALA A 327 5.69 8.10 -10.28
N PHE A 328 4.76 8.90 -9.80
CA PHE A 328 4.04 9.90 -10.56
C PHE A 328 4.27 11.26 -9.92
N LEU A 329 4.72 12.22 -10.70
CA LEU A 329 5.04 13.58 -10.25
C LEU A 329 4.09 14.57 -10.90
N GLU A 330 3.39 15.38 -10.09
CA GLU A 330 2.54 16.44 -10.60
C GLU A 330 2.73 17.78 -9.86
N PRO A 331 2.59 18.93 -10.53
CA PRO A 331 2.58 20.24 -9.88
C PRO A 331 1.41 20.39 -8.91
N ALA A 332 1.56 21.22 -7.88
CA ALA A 332 0.53 21.44 -6.88
C ALA A 332 -0.80 21.98 -7.49
N GLU A 333 -0.72 22.82 -8.51
CA GLU A 333 -1.90 23.31 -9.23
C GLU A 333 -2.63 22.19 -9.99
N SER A 334 -1.91 21.19 -10.49
CA SER A 334 -2.50 20.00 -11.11
C SER A 334 -3.21 19.13 -10.07
N ALA A 335 -2.59 18.93 -8.91
CA ALA A 335 -3.19 18.19 -7.81
C ALA A 335 -4.54 18.79 -7.37
N LEU A 336 -4.65 20.12 -7.38
CA LEU A 336 -5.87 20.87 -7.02
C LEU A 336 -6.87 21.03 -8.16
N SER A 337 -6.54 20.60 -9.40
CA SER A 337 -7.45 20.74 -10.54
C SER A 337 -8.44 19.59 -10.62
N PRO A 338 -9.77 19.86 -10.66
CA PRO A 338 -10.78 18.83 -10.89
C PRO A 338 -10.86 18.38 -12.36
N ASP A 339 -10.43 19.19 -13.32
CA ASP A 339 -10.55 18.91 -14.74
C ASP A 339 -9.28 18.24 -15.27
N LEU A 340 -9.40 17.05 -15.86
CA LEU A 340 -8.29 16.32 -16.47
C LEU A 340 -7.51 17.14 -17.51
N ARG A 341 -8.17 18.06 -18.21
CA ARG A 341 -7.55 18.89 -19.26
C ARG A 341 -6.54 19.91 -18.70
N ASP A 342 -6.70 20.27 -17.44
CA ASP A 342 -5.82 21.22 -16.74
C ASP A 342 -4.76 20.51 -15.90
N GLN A 343 -4.84 19.18 -15.79
CA GLN A 343 -3.85 18.38 -15.08
C GLN A 343 -2.60 18.17 -15.91
N LYS A 344 -1.47 18.04 -15.21
CA LYS A 344 -0.14 17.74 -15.79
C LYS A 344 0.54 16.75 -14.85
N GLY A 345 1.30 15.83 -15.42
CA GLY A 345 2.05 14.89 -14.60
C GLY A 345 3.02 14.09 -15.46
N LEU A 346 4.02 13.55 -14.79
CA LEU A 346 5.06 12.72 -15.38
C LEU A 346 5.07 11.37 -14.65
N LEU A 347 5.14 10.30 -15.43
CA LEU A 347 5.18 8.93 -14.92
C LEU A 347 6.59 8.38 -15.09
N LEU A 348 7.18 7.88 -13.99
CA LEU A 348 8.46 7.22 -13.95
C LEU A 348 8.25 5.75 -13.52
N PRO A 349 8.41 4.76 -14.41
CA PRO A 349 8.44 3.35 -14.02
C PRO A 349 9.68 3.07 -13.15
N LEU A 350 9.48 2.48 -11.97
CA LEU A 350 10.58 2.12 -11.07
C LEU A 350 10.98 0.66 -11.23
N ASP A 351 10.01 -0.25 -11.31
CA ASP A 351 10.25 -1.68 -11.44
C ASP A 351 9.06 -2.44 -12.03
N VAL A 352 9.30 -3.66 -12.42
CA VAL A 352 8.30 -4.60 -12.96
C VAL A 352 8.48 -5.94 -12.29
N ASP A 353 7.46 -6.46 -11.64
CA ASP A 353 7.49 -7.83 -11.14
C ASP A 353 7.36 -8.82 -12.29
N THR A 354 8.42 -9.55 -12.56
CA THR A 354 8.50 -10.54 -13.63
C THR A 354 8.16 -11.96 -13.18
N SER A 355 7.83 -12.12 -11.90
CA SER A 355 7.44 -13.43 -11.38
C SER A 355 6.13 -13.91 -11.99
N PRO A 356 5.90 -15.24 -12.08
CA PRO A 356 4.63 -15.79 -12.54
C PRO A 356 3.42 -15.41 -11.67
N PHE A 357 3.69 -15.01 -10.44
CA PHE A 357 2.72 -14.62 -9.44
C PHE A 357 3.12 -13.27 -8.88
N ALA A 358 3.04 -12.27 -9.75
CA ALA A 358 3.45 -10.92 -9.43
C ALA A 358 2.67 -10.39 -8.21
N ASP A 359 3.41 -9.97 -7.20
CA ASP A 359 2.89 -9.30 -6.02
C ASP A 359 3.89 -8.24 -5.57
N SER A 360 3.47 -6.98 -5.63
CA SER A 360 4.32 -5.84 -5.30
C SER A 360 3.50 -4.57 -5.10
N GLY A 361 4.12 -3.48 -4.69
CA GLY A 361 3.68 -2.13 -4.96
C GLY A 361 2.99 -1.39 -3.82
N TYR A 362 2.93 -1.92 -2.62
CA TYR A 362 2.73 -1.06 -1.45
C TYR A 362 4.10 -0.51 -1.11
N THR A 363 4.25 0.78 -1.30
CA THR A 363 5.53 1.48 -1.26
C THR A 363 5.61 2.41 -0.05
N GLY A 364 6.80 2.92 0.20
CA GLY A 364 7.03 4.10 1.01
C GLY A 364 8.19 4.88 0.40
N TRP A 365 8.16 6.21 0.44
CA TRP A 365 9.24 7.01 -0.10
C TRP A 365 9.61 8.18 0.83
N VAL A 366 10.82 8.66 0.69
CA VAL A 366 11.32 9.86 1.36
C VAL A 366 12.20 10.66 0.42
N GLU A 367 12.19 11.97 0.56
CA GLU A 367 13.14 12.86 -0.10
C GLU A 367 14.40 12.96 0.77
N ILE A 368 15.49 12.29 0.31
CA ILE A 368 16.76 12.22 1.06
C ILE A 368 17.60 13.49 0.93
N GLU A 369 17.55 14.13 -0.23
CA GLU A 369 18.07 15.45 -0.55
C GLU A 369 17.06 16.11 -1.49
N ARG A 370 17.08 17.43 -1.58
CA ARG A 370 16.17 18.16 -2.47
C ARG A 370 16.20 17.59 -3.89
N GLY A 371 15.04 17.12 -4.37
CA GLY A 371 14.87 16.51 -5.67
C GLY A 371 15.46 15.12 -5.83
N LYS A 372 15.92 14.47 -4.74
CA LYS A 372 16.42 13.09 -4.75
C LYS A 372 15.63 12.22 -3.79
N PHE A 373 15.17 11.09 -4.24
CA PHE A 373 14.22 10.23 -3.55
C PHE A 373 14.78 8.83 -3.29
N LEU A 374 14.41 8.28 -2.16
CA LEU A 374 14.50 6.86 -1.84
C LEU A 374 13.09 6.32 -1.72
N CYS A 375 12.78 5.28 -2.47
CA CYS A 375 11.53 4.53 -2.36
C CYS A 375 11.83 3.09 -1.97
N ALA A 376 11.06 2.53 -1.07
CA ALA A 376 11.04 1.11 -0.75
C ALA A 376 9.76 0.47 -1.27
N ASN A 377 9.87 -0.76 -1.75
CA ASN A 377 8.78 -1.57 -2.26
C ASN A 377 8.98 -3.03 -1.85
N TYR A 378 7.91 -3.79 -1.75
CA TYR A 378 8.02 -5.24 -1.71
C TYR A 378 7.74 -5.82 -3.10
N ILE A 379 8.43 -6.88 -3.44
CA ILE A 379 8.34 -7.49 -4.77
C ILE A 379 8.77 -8.97 -4.74
N ASN A 380 8.05 -9.82 -5.46
CA ASN A 380 8.45 -11.22 -5.63
C ASN A 380 9.60 -11.36 -6.64
N ASP A 381 9.41 -10.89 -7.85
CA ASP A 381 10.34 -10.88 -8.97
C ASP A 381 11.19 -12.16 -9.07
N ASP A 382 12.49 -12.10 -8.73
CA ASP A 382 13.48 -13.19 -8.82
C ASP A 382 13.63 -13.99 -7.51
N ALA A 383 12.89 -13.65 -6.46
CA ALA A 383 12.95 -14.34 -5.17
C ALA A 383 11.83 -15.40 -5.03
N PRO A 384 12.02 -16.44 -4.22
CA PRO A 384 10.97 -17.41 -3.93
C PRO A 384 9.80 -16.82 -3.14
N LEU A 385 10.05 -15.79 -2.34
CA LEU A 385 9.08 -15.01 -1.59
C LEU A 385 9.37 -13.52 -1.76
N ALA A 386 8.40 -12.67 -1.40
CA ALA A 386 8.57 -11.23 -1.50
C ALA A 386 9.73 -10.73 -0.63
N GLN A 387 10.47 -9.79 -1.17
CA GLN A 387 11.63 -9.11 -0.58
C GLN A 387 11.39 -7.61 -0.55
N ILE A 388 12.13 -6.88 0.29
CA ILE A 388 12.12 -5.41 0.29
C ILE A 388 13.22 -4.89 -0.63
N ARG A 389 12.83 -4.19 -1.69
CA ARG A 389 13.71 -3.57 -2.68
C ARG A 389 13.67 -2.05 -2.54
N GLY A 390 14.82 -1.42 -2.66
CA GLY A 390 14.98 0.04 -2.66
C GLY A 390 15.23 0.59 -4.06
N TYR A 391 14.77 1.82 -4.31
CA TYR A 391 14.99 2.55 -5.57
C TYR A 391 15.47 3.96 -5.25
N ARG A 392 16.54 4.40 -5.92
CA ARG A 392 16.96 5.81 -5.92
C ARG A 392 16.68 6.42 -7.27
N PHE A 393 16.05 7.57 -7.25
CA PHE A 393 15.73 8.35 -8.43
C PHE A 393 15.69 9.86 -8.05
N SER A 394 15.61 10.71 -9.06
CA SER A 394 15.59 12.16 -8.89
C SER A 394 14.54 12.81 -9.78
N LEU A 395 14.33 14.13 -9.61
CA LEU A 395 13.48 14.90 -10.51
C LEU A 395 13.97 14.87 -11.96
N ASP A 396 15.28 14.69 -12.19
CA ASP A 396 15.85 14.62 -13.54
C ASP A 396 15.55 13.31 -14.26
N ASP A 397 14.99 12.31 -13.57
CA ASP A 397 14.65 11.01 -14.16
C ASP A 397 13.21 10.98 -14.72
N PHE A 398 12.39 12.00 -14.40
CA PHE A 398 11.08 12.23 -14.94
C PHE A 398 11.17 12.99 -16.28
#